data_03addd79cca6452c7ff8d3307b630b79
#
_entry.id   03addd79cca6452c7ff8d3307b630b79
#
_cell.length_a   1.000
_cell.length_b   1.000
_cell.length_c   1.000
_cell.angle_alpha   90.00
_cell.angle_beta   90.00
_cell.angle_gamma   90.00
#
_symmetry.space_group_name_H-M   'P 1'
#
loop_
_entity.id
_entity.type
_entity.pdbx_description
1 polymer ?
#
loop_
_entity_poly.entity_id
_entity_poly.type
_entity_poly.pdbx_seq_one_letter_code
_entity_poly.pdbx_strand_id
1 'polypeptide(L)'
;MTSRRAGYLLLEDGGRFDGEICAAAGHAVGEVVFTTGMSGYQESMTDPSFAGQLMAFTYPHIGNYGVSEAAMESERAWARAAIMREAGNRADAPTAERGWLDWLTDCGVRAITGVDTRALVRHIRNAGAMRGGVFEAHVREREARELIEAEPPMAGQDLAREVTPAAVTRHGHGDGPHIAVIDTGIKASMVRELVARGARVSLHPCTSTAQELLAEEPDAVFLANGPGDPAAVEYVVATVRGLVGARPVWGICLGHQLLCRAVGLETFKLPFGHRGANHPVKDLQTGRVEITSQNHGFAAVGPGGSRTIDTDAPVRWETDFGEAALSHVNLYDRTVEGLELLDVAGGTVQYHPEAGPGPHDSKYLFDRFLERIAAA
;
A
#
# COMPACT_ATOMS: atom_id res chain seq x y z
N MET A 1 12.63 3.02 29.83
CA MET A 1 11.14 3.03 29.94
C MET A 1 10.65 4.34 29.36
N THR A 2 10.00 4.31 28.21
CA THR A 2 9.38 5.48 27.60
C THR A 2 8.28 5.98 28.53
N SER A 3 8.40 7.22 29.03
CA SER A 3 7.43 7.83 29.93
C SER A 3 6.10 8.04 29.20
N ARG A 4 5.04 7.38 29.62
CA ARG A 4 3.68 7.60 29.11
C ARG A 4 3.18 8.99 29.51
N ARG A 5 2.62 9.72 28.56
CA ARG A 5 2.12 11.09 28.75
C ARG A 5 0.67 11.15 28.26
N ALA A 6 -0.20 11.87 28.96
CA ALA A 6 -1.57 12.05 28.51
C ALA A 6 -1.60 12.67 27.10
N GLY A 7 -2.47 12.19 26.25
CA GLY A 7 -2.65 12.65 24.89
C GLY A 7 -4.02 12.29 24.34
N TYR A 8 -4.28 12.67 23.11
CA TYR A 8 -5.53 12.38 22.43
C TYR A 8 -5.36 12.28 20.90
N LEU A 9 -6.22 11.53 20.28
CA LEU A 9 -6.49 11.58 18.85
C LEU A 9 -7.70 12.51 18.62
N LEU A 10 -7.58 13.43 17.67
CA LEU A 10 -8.68 14.28 17.21
C LEU A 10 -8.89 14.05 15.70
N LEU A 11 -10.14 13.86 15.30
CA LEU A 11 -10.55 13.76 13.90
C LEU A 11 -11.07 15.12 13.39
N GLU A 12 -11.04 15.34 12.09
CA GLU A 12 -11.49 16.59 11.46
C GLU A 12 -12.97 16.91 11.71
N ASP A 13 -13.81 15.88 11.90
CA ASP A 13 -15.23 16.04 12.24
C ASP A 13 -15.48 16.32 13.72
N GLY A 14 -14.43 16.37 14.55
CA GLY A 14 -14.46 16.62 15.98
C GLY A 14 -14.50 15.36 16.84
N GLY A 15 -14.49 14.17 16.24
CA GLY A 15 -14.35 12.91 16.98
C GLY A 15 -13.05 12.91 17.79
N ARG A 16 -13.14 12.74 19.13
CA ARG A 16 -11.98 12.74 20.03
C ARG A 16 -11.88 11.43 20.80
N PHE A 17 -10.65 10.93 20.89
CA PHE A 17 -10.32 9.68 21.59
C PHE A 17 -9.10 9.94 22.49
N ASP A 18 -9.31 9.93 23.79
CA ASP A 18 -8.23 10.12 24.76
C ASP A 18 -7.38 8.87 24.90
N GLY A 19 -6.10 9.06 25.27
CA GLY A 19 -5.13 7.99 25.46
C GLY A 19 -3.81 8.50 26.03
N GLU A 20 -2.75 7.74 25.86
CA GLU A 20 -1.41 8.05 26.34
C GLU A 20 -0.40 8.01 25.21
N ILE A 21 0.38 9.07 25.02
CA ILE A 21 1.53 9.07 24.11
C ILE A 21 2.61 8.15 24.69
N CYS A 22 3.06 7.19 23.90
CA CYS A 22 3.95 6.12 24.36
C CYS A 22 5.24 5.93 23.54
N ALA A 23 5.51 6.84 22.59
CA ALA A 23 6.73 6.85 21.79
C ALA A 23 7.24 8.30 21.62
N ALA A 24 7.69 8.68 20.42
CA ALA A 24 8.28 9.99 20.15
C ALA A 24 7.37 11.16 20.58
N ALA A 25 7.99 12.24 21.04
CA ALA A 25 7.29 13.45 21.48
C ALA A 25 6.74 14.27 20.30
N GLY A 26 5.79 15.17 20.59
CA GLY A 26 5.16 16.07 19.65
C GLY A 26 3.85 15.53 19.08
N HIS A 27 3.44 16.05 17.93
CA HIS A 27 2.21 15.65 17.26
C HIS A 27 2.48 15.05 15.88
N ALA A 28 1.48 14.34 15.35
CA ALA A 28 1.44 13.89 13.94
C ALA A 28 0.04 14.13 13.39
N VAL A 29 -0.05 14.62 12.16
CA VAL A 29 -1.29 14.85 11.44
C VAL A 29 -1.26 14.09 10.12
N GLY A 30 -2.39 13.61 9.63
CA GLY A 30 -2.52 12.86 8.38
C GLY A 30 -3.89 12.23 8.23
N GLU A 31 -4.08 11.41 7.21
CA GLU A 31 -5.31 10.64 7.04
C GLU A 31 -5.34 9.48 8.06
N VAL A 32 -6.38 9.41 8.88
CA VAL A 32 -6.57 8.32 9.85
C VAL A 32 -7.20 7.12 9.14
N VAL A 33 -6.44 6.01 9.14
CA VAL A 33 -6.85 4.75 8.54
C VAL A 33 -6.73 3.62 9.54
N PHE A 34 -7.32 2.45 9.25
CA PHE A 34 -7.19 1.30 10.14
C PHE A 34 -6.79 0.05 9.35
N THR A 35 -6.10 -0.87 10.02
CA THR A 35 -5.82 -2.21 9.50
C THR A 35 -6.46 -3.28 10.37
N THR A 36 -6.98 -4.34 9.72
CA THR A 36 -7.54 -5.52 10.38
C THR A 36 -6.55 -6.67 10.52
N GLY A 37 -5.28 -6.46 10.15
CA GLY A 37 -4.21 -7.43 10.32
C GLY A 37 -3.99 -7.78 11.79
N MET A 38 -3.85 -9.07 12.09
CA MET A 38 -3.58 -9.58 13.45
C MET A 38 -2.08 -9.57 13.80
N SER A 39 -1.22 -9.42 12.80
CA SER A 39 0.25 -9.40 12.90
C SER A 39 0.81 -8.46 11.82
N GLY A 40 2.14 -8.24 11.81
CA GLY A 40 2.80 -7.44 10.79
C GLY A 40 2.70 -5.93 11.03
N TYR A 41 2.71 -5.52 12.29
CA TYR A 41 2.64 -4.09 12.61
C TYR A 41 3.89 -3.32 12.16
N GLN A 42 5.08 -3.94 12.19
CA GLN A 42 6.31 -3.31 11.71
C GLN A 42 6.33 -3.22 10.18
N GLU A 43 5.97 -4.30 9.50
CA GLU A 43 5.81 -4.35 8.05
C GLU A 43 4.85 -3.26 7.59
N SER A 44 3.71 -3.12 8.25
CA SER A 44 2.73 -2.07 7.95
C SER A 44 3.29 -0.65 8.17
N MET A 45 4.03 -0.41 9.26
CA MET A 45 4.61 0.93 9.52
C MET A 45 5.72 1.29 8.53
N THR A 46 6.41 0.30 7.98
CA THR A 46 7.53 0.48 7.04
C THR A 46 7.13 0.33 5.57
N ASP A 47 5.88 -0.03 5.28
CA ASP A 47 5.33 -0.03 3.92
C ASP A 47 5.17 1.42 3.43
N PRO A 48 5.86 1.83 2.35
CA PRO A 48 5.75 3.18 1.80
C PRO A 48 4.32 3.60 1.43
N SER A 49 3.44 2.64 1.15
CA SER A 49 2.02 2.91 0.82
C SER A 49 1.24 3.58 1.96
N PHE A 50 1.77 3.56 3.20
CA PHE A 50 1.17 4.28 4.33
C PHE A 50 1.74 5.70 4.53
N ALA A 51 2.55 6.23 3.63
CA ALA A 51 3.02 7.61 3.72
C ALA A 51 1.82 8.59 3.83
N GLY A 52 1.94 9.59 4.69
CA GLY A 52 0.87 10.56 4.96
C GLY A 52 -0.26 10.07 5.88
N GLN A 53 -0.21 8.84 6.39
CA GLN A 53 -1.31 8.24 7.15
C GLN A 53 -0.97 8.02 8.63
N LEU A 54 -2.01 8.05 9.48
CA LEU A 54 -2.00 7.66 10.88
C LEU A 54 -2.72 6.31 10.99
N MET A 55 -2.00 5.27 11.43
CA MET A 55 -2.49 3.90 11.40
C MET A 55 -3.12 3.45 12.71
N ALA A 56 -4.41 3.14 12.69
CA ALA A 56 -5.12 2.50 13.79
C ALA A 56 -5.09 0.97 13.64
N PHE A 57 -4.55 0.29 14.64
CA PHE A 57 -4.53 -1.17 14.68
C PHE A 57 -5.79 -1.70 15.37
N THR A 58 -6.55 -2.56 14.70
CA THR A 58 -7.74 -3.20 15.29
C THR A 58 -7.36 -4.33 16.24
N TYR A 59 -6.21 -4.97 16.04
CA TYR A 59 -5.70 -5.97 16.97
C TYR A 59 -5.33 -5.31 18.30
N PRO A 60 -5.81 -5.84 19.45
CA PRO A 60 -5.73 -5.11 20.72
C PRO A 60 -4.32 -4.99 21.30
N HIS A 61 -3.43 -5.94 21.03
CA HIS A 61 -2.08 -6.00 21.61
C HIS A 61 -1.00 -5.81 20.55
N ILE A 62 -0.45 -4.61 20.42
CA ILE A 62 0.61 -4.29 19.46
C ILE A 62 1.95 -4.20 20.17
N GLY A 63 3.03 -4.68 19.51
CA GLY A 63 4.38 -4.73 20.09
C GLY A 63 4.64 -5.99 20.95
N ASN A 64 3.77 -6.99 20.83
CA ASN A 64 3.81 -8.23 21.61
C ASN A 64 4.89 -9.23 21.17
N TYR A 65 5.51 -9.04 20.00
CA TYR A 65 6.63 -9.87 19.50
C TYR A 65 7.87 -9.05 19.07
N GLY A 66 7.93 -7.75 19.46
CA GLY A 66 9.06 -6.88 19.15
C GLY A 66 9.19 -6.51 17.68
N VAL A 67 10.38 -6.12 17.26
CA VAL A 67 10.74 -5.73 15.89
C VAL A 67 12.04 -6.39 15.47
N SER A 68 12.27 -6.54 14.15
CA SER A 68 13.50 -7.08 13.56
C SER A 68 13.78 -6.45 12.19
N GLU A 69 15.05 -6.47 11.75
CA GLU A 69 15.43 -6.01 10.41
C GLU A 69 14.76 -6.82 9.29
N ALA A 70 14.53 -8.12 9.52
CA ALA A 70 13.86 -8.99 8.54
C ALA A 70 12.41 -8.59 8.23
N ALA A 71 11.74 -7.87 9.15
CA ALA A 71 10.36 -7.40 9.01
C ALA A 71 10.26 -5.98 8.41
N MET A 72 11.38 -5.38 7.99
CA MET A 72 11.37 -4.09 7.32
C MET A 72 10.94 -4.24 5.86
N GLU A 73 9.96 -3.43 5.46
CA GLU A 73 9.52 -3.34 4.06
C GLU A 73 10.17 -2.18 3.30
N SER A 74 10.87 -1.29 4.01
CA SER A 74 11.71 -0.23 3.47
C SER A 74 12.69 0.26 4.54
N GLU A 75 13.55 1.23 4.22
CA GLU A 75 14.60 1.73 5.11
C GLU A 75 14.10 2.50 6.35
N ARG A 76 12.81 2.89 6.39
CA ARG A 76 12.22 3.69 7.47
C ARG A 76 10.74 3.42 7.70
N ALA A 77 10.20 3.91 8.81
CA ALA A 77 8.75 4.02 9.00
C ALA A 77 8.20 5.16 8.14
N TRP A 78 7.09 4.90 7.44
CA TRP A 78 6.38 5.86 6.59
C TRP A 78 5.05 6.31 7.20
N ALA A 79 4.34 5.43 7.91
CA ALA A 79 3.18 5.84 8.67
C ALA A 79 3.59 6.84 9.76
N ARG A 80 2.86 7.97 9.83
CA ARG A 80 3.22 9.11 10.69
C ARG A 80 2.93 8.87 12.17
N ALA A 81 1.96 7.99 12.49
CA ALA A 81 1.67 7.57 13.85
C ALA A 81 1.05 6.18 13.94
N ALA A 82 1.23 5.53 15.10
CA ALA A 82 0.56 4.30 15.50
C ALA A 82 -0.51 4.57 16.56
N ILE A 83 -1.74 4.14 16.32
CA ILE A 83 -2.90 4.29 17.22
C ILE A 83 -3.29 2.89 17.69
N MET A 84 -3.21 2.65 19.00
CA MET A 84 -3.30 1.30 19.58
C MET A 84 -4.24 1.26 20.78
N ARG A 85 -4.89 0.10 20.96
CA ARG A 85 -5.64 -0.19 22.19
C ARG A 85 -4.67 -0.43 23.36
N GLU A 86 -3.69 -1.31 23.14
CA GLU A 86 -2.66 -1.62 24.12
C GLU A 86 -1.31 -1.79 23.40
N ALA A 87 -0.29 -1.07 23.90
CA ALA A 87 1.05 -1.13 23.35
C ALA A 87 2.00 -1.87 24.29
N GLY A 88 2.59 -2.95 23.81
CA GLY A 88 3.69 -3.68 24.43
C GLY A 88 5.04 -3.19 23.94
N ASN A 89 6.10 -3.56 24.68
CA ASN A 89 7.49 -3.28 24.30
C ASN A 89 8.36 -4.54 24.54
N ARG A 90 7.99 -5.66 23.89
CA ARG A 90 8.61 -6.96 24.09
C ARG A 90 9.89 -7.07 23.25
N ALA A 91 11.05 -6.81 23.90
CA ALA A 91 12.36 -7.04 23.33
C ALA A 91 12.86 -8.49 23.58
N ASP A 92 12.14 -9.23 24.41
CA ASP A 92 12.46 -10.59 24.85
C ASP A 92 11.71 -11.69 24.07
N ALA A 93 10.94 -11.32 23.06
CA ALA A 93 10.29 -12.28 22.18
C ALA A 93 11.34 -13.02 21.30
N PRO A 94 11.12 -14.29 20.93
CA PRO A 94 12.14 -15.12 20.26
C PRO A 94 12.73 -14.55 18.98
N THR A 95 11.98 -13.75 18.24
CA THR A 95 12.39 -13.14 16.97
C THR A 95 12.67 -11.65 17.09
N ALA A 96 12.55 -11.08 18.30
CA ALA A 96 12.76 -9.65 18.52
C ALA A 96 14.25 -9.31 18.59
N GLU A 97 14.66 -8.29 17.87
CA GLU A 97 15.97 -7.64 18.01
C GLU A 97 15.88 -6.45 18.96
N ARG A 98 14.68 -5.84 19.06
CA ARG A 98 14.38 -4.73 19.98
C ARG A 98 12.87 -4.62 20.26
N GLY A 99 12.54 -3.78 21.25
CA GLY A 99 11.17 -3.48 21.62
C GLY A 99 10.48 -2.52 20.63
N TRP A 100 9.19 -2.70 20.45
CA TRP A 100 8.35 -1.91 19.54
C TRP A 100 8.34 -0.41 19.86
N LEU A 101 8.13 -0.04 21.14
CA LEU A 101 8.06 1.37 21.54
C LEU A 101 9.42 2.08 21.45
N ASP A 102 10.48 1.36 21.73
CA ASP A 102 11.85 1.87 21.59
C ASP A 102 12.16 2.13 20.12
N TRP A 103 11.80 1.19 19.24
CA TRP A 103 11.98 1.34 17.80
C TRP A 103 11.16 2.52 17.24
N LEU A 104 9.87 2.66 17.60
CA LEU A 104 9.05 3.81 17.19
C LEU A 104 9.66 5.15 17.65
N THR A 105 10.19 5.17 18.87
CA THR A 105 10.83 6.38 19.44
C THR A 105 12.07 6.77 18.64
N ASP A 106 12.92 5.81 18.31
CA ASP A 106 14.14 6.07 17.55
C ASP A 106 13.84 6.44 16.07
N CYS A 107 12.78 5.89 15.50
CA CYS A 107 12.27 6.31 14.18
C CYS A 107 11.58 7.69 14.21
N GLY A 108 11.39 8.30 15.39
CA GLY A 108 10.67 9.57 15.53
C GLY A 108 9.17 9.46 15.27
N VAL A 109 8.60 8.25 15.31
CA VAL A 109 7.17 8.00 15.06
C VAL A 109 6.37 8.26 16.33
N ARG A 110 5.26 9.00 16.19
CA ARG A 110 4.31 9.22 17.30
C ARG A 110 3.48 7.99 17.52
N ALA A 111 3.15 7.71 18.77
CA ALA A 111 2.28 6.58 19.09
C ALA A 111 1.40 6.90 20.28
N ILE A 112 0.14 6.52 20.18
CA ILE A 112 -0.85 6.66 21.24
C ILE A 112 -1.44 5.30 21.59
N THR A 113 -1.54 5.00 22.88
CA THR A 113 -2.13 3.78 23.43
C THR A 113 -3.29 4.09 24.36
N GLY A 114 -4.08 3.12 24.74
CA GLY A 114 -5.28 3.30 25.56
C GLY A 114 -6.50 3.80 24.79
N VAL A 115 -6.38 3.98 23.47
CA VAL A 115 -7.48 4.44 22.61
C VAL A 115 -8.54 3.35 22.46
N ASP A 116 -9.81 3.71 22.48
CA ASP A 116 -10.89 2.80 22.04
C ASP A 116 -10.85 2.64 20.51
N THR A 117 -9.93 1.78 20.04
CA THR A 117 -9.75 1.53 18.62
C THR A 117 -10.99 0.90 17.97
N ARG A 118 -11.83 0.18 18.72
CA ARG A 118 -13.10 -0.36 18.20
C ARG A 118 -14.09 0.78 17.90
N ALA A 119 -14.25 1.75 18.78
CA ALA A 119 -15.10 2.91 18.54
C ALA A 119 -14.55 3.75 17.38
N LEU A 120 -13.24 4.01 17.34
CA LEU A 120 -12.57 4.72 16.25
C LEU A 120 -12.80 4.06 14.89
N VAL A 121 -12.59 2.75 14.79
CA VAL A 121 -12.76 1.99 13.53
C VAL A 121 -14.22 2.01 13.06
N ARG A 122 -15.18 1.88 13.99
CA ARG A 122 -16.60 2.02 13.65
C ARG A 122 -16.95 3.43 13.15
N HIS A 123 -16.33 4.45 13.73
CA HIS A 123 -16.49 5.83 13.31
C HIS A 123 -16.00 6.02 11.86
N ILE A 124 -14.74 5.66 11.59
CA ILE A 124 -14.12 5.76 10.25
C ILE A 124 -14.88 4.92 9.21
N ARG A 125 -15.32 3.72 9.56
CA ARG A 125 -16.10 2.88 8.65
C ARG A 125 -17.42 3.53 8.23
N ASN A 126 -18.06 4.26 9.13
CA ASN A 126 -19.37 4.87 8.87
C ASN A 126 -19.24 6.26 8.20
N ALA A 127 -18.25 7.06 8.60
CA ALA A 127 -18.08 8.44 8.13
C ALA A 127 -17.06 8.56 6.96
N GLY A 128 -16.22 7.53 6.77
CA GLY A 128 -15.11 7.54 5.82
C GLY A 128 -13.76 7.78 6.50
N ALA A 129 -12.67 7.41 5.81
CA ALA A 129 -11.32 7.81 6.21
C ALA A 129 -11.20 9.33 6.09
N MET A 130 -10.63 9.96 7.11
CA MET A 130 -10.60 11.41 7.23
C MET A 130 -9.29 11.87 7.88
N ARG A 131 -8.99 13.15 7.77
CA ARG A 131 -7.85 13.74 8.44
C ARG A 131 -8.02 13.70 9.95
N GLY A 132 -6.91 13.60 10.66
CA GLY A 132 -6.88 13.67 12.10
C GLY A 132 -5.46 13.89 12.60
N GLY A 133 -5.30 13.92 13.92
CA GLY A 133 -3.98 14.09 14.51
C GLY A 133 -3.88 13.48 15.89
N VAL A 134 -2.68 13.00 16.22
CA VAL A 134 -2.28 12.54 17.55
C VAL A 134 -1.54 13.69 18.24
N PHE A 135 -2.01 14.10 19.42
CA PHE A 135 -1.53 15.26 20.15
C PHE A 135 -1.24 14.93 21.61
N GLU A 136 -0.25 15.59 22.20
CA GLU A 136 -0.06 15.59 23.66
C GLU A 136 -1.15 16.46 24.34
N ALA A 137 -1.54 16.13 25.55
CA ALA A 137 -2.66 16.79 26.27
C ALA A 137 -2.49 18.31 26.47
N HIS A 138 -1.26 18.83 26.41
CA HIS A 138 -1.01 20.26 26.51
C HIS A 138 -1.37 21.06 25.26
N VAL A 139 -1.47 20.40 24.09
CA VAL A 139 -1.92 21.04 22.84
C VAL A 139 -3.42 21.29 22.95
N ARG A 140 -3.83 22.54 22.79
CA ARG A 140 -5.25 22.93 22.88
C ARG A 140 -6.01 22.44 21.64
N GLU A 141 -7.24 22.01 21.84
CA GLU A 141 -8.07 21.46 20.75
C GLU A 141 -8.22 22.44 19.57
N ARG A 142 -8.30 23.74 19.82
CA ARG A 142 -8.33 24.74 18.74
C ARG A 142 -7.06 24.69 17.87
N GLU A 143 -5.90 24.62 18.49
CA GLU A 143 -4.61 24.50 17.80
C GLU A 143 -4.50 23.18 17.02
N ALA A 144 -4.97 22.08 17.63
CA ALA A 144 -5.04 20.78 16.98
C ALA A 144 -5.93 20.80 15.72
N ARG A 145 -7.08 21.48 15.78
CA ARG A 145 -7.98 21.65 14.62
C ARG A 145 -7.29 22.46 13.50
N GLU A 146 -6.63 23.55 13.84
CA GLU A 146 -5.89 24.38 12.87
C GLU A 146 -4.82 23.55 12.14
N LEU A 147 -4.11 22.64 12.85
CA LEU A 147 -3.12 21.74 12.25
C LEU A 147 -3.76 20.68 11.36
N ILE A 148 -4.91 20.12 11.75
CA ILE A 148 -5.64 19.12 10.94
C ILE A 148 -6.21 19.77 9.68
N GLU A 149 -6.76 20.99 9.78
CA GLU A 149 -7.29 21.74 8.63
C GLU A 149 -6.21 22.12 7.61
N ALA A 150 -4.98 22.39 8.08
CA ALA A 150 -3.83 22.68 7.23
C ALA A 150 -3.28 21.46 6.49
N GLU A 151 -3.55 20.23 6.97
CA GLU A 151 -3.13 19.00 6.29
C GLU A 151 -3.95 18.81 5.00
N PRO A 152 -3.31 18.60 3.84
CA PRO A 152 -4.04 18.35 2.61
C PRO A 152 -4.79 17.00 2.66
N PRO A 153 -5.97 16.87 2.01
CA PRO A 153 -6.64 15.60 1.89
C PRO A 153 -5.81 14.62 1.04
N MET A 154 -5.95 13.31 1.26
CA MET A 154 -5.21 12.28 0.50
C MET A 154 -5.49 12.34 -1.01
N ALA A 155 -6.72 12.68 -1.38
CA ALA A 155 -7.08 12.91 -2.78
C ALA A 155 -6.31 14.10 -3.36
N GLY A 156 -5.68 13.90 -4.51
CA GLY A 156 -4.86 14.91 -5.19
C GLY A 156 -3.40 14.96 -4.71
N GLN A 157 -2.97 14.14 -3.74
CA GLN A 157 -1.57 14.12 -3.30
C GLN A 157 -0.70 13.18 -4.16
N ASP A 158 0.40 13.72 -4.70
CA ASP A 158 1.50 12.95 -5.30
C ASP A 158 2.51 12.60 -4.21
N LEU A 159 2.28 11.48 -3.50
CA LEU A 159 3.20 10.95 -2.50
C LEU A 159 4.23 9.98 -3.10
N ALA A 160 4.08 9.56 -4.36
CA ALA A 160 5.04 8.69 -5.02
C ALA A 160 6.42 9.35 -5.11
N ARG A 161 6.48 10.67 -5.32
CA ARG A 161 7.73 11.44 -5.34
C ARG A 161 8.47 11.48 -3.99
N GLU A 162 7.76 11.29 -2.88
CA GLU A 162 8.36 11.32 -1.55
C GLU A 162 9.02 9.99 -1.19
N VAL A 163 8.53 8.88 -1.78
CA VAL A 163 8.94 7.51 -1.43
C VAL A 163 9.84 6.87 -2.48
N THR A 164 9.88 7.41 -3.69
CA THR A 164 10.69 6.91 -4.80
C THR A 164 12.20 7.08 -4.54
N PRO A 165 13.09 6.19 -5.02
CA PRO A 165 14.52 6.38 -4.88
C PRO A 165 15.01 7.60 -5.67
N ALA A 166 16.12 8.20 -5.22
CA ALA A 166 16.72 9.35 -5.90
C ALA A 166 17.50 8.96 -7.18
N ALA A 167 17.89 7.69 -7.30
CA ALA A 167 18.65 7.15 -8.42
C ALA A 167 18.30 5.67 -8.62
N VAL A 168 18.65 5.14 -9.80
CA VAL A 168 18.44 3.72 -10.12
C VAL A 168 19.26 2.85 -9.17
N THR A 169 18.62 1.86 -8.56
CA THR A 169 19.26 0.82 -7.75
C THR A 169 19.08 -0.55 -8.41
N ARG A 170 20.02 -1.48 -8.15
CA ARG A 170 19.99 -2.81 -8.78
C ARG A 170 20.05 -3.91 -7.75
N HIS A 171 19.24 -4.95 -7.94
CA HIS A 171 19.08 -6.09 -7.06
C HIS A 171 19.11 -7.40 -7.86
N GLY A 172 19.57 -8.48 -7.23
CA GLY A 172 19.73 -9.77 -7.89
C GLY A 172 20.97 -9.83 -8.78
N HIS A 173 21.44 -11.06 -9.04
CA HIS A 173 22.62 -11.36 -9.84
C HIS A 173 22.34 -12.57 -10.72
N GLY A 174 23.14 -12.79 -11.78
CA GLY A 174 23.01 -13.94 -12.68
C GLY A 174 22.45 -13.57 -14.03
N ASP A 175 21.99 -14.58 -14.77
CA ASP A 175 21.55 -14.47 -16.18
C ASP A 175 20.02 -14.52 -16.34
N GLY A 176 19.28 -14.39 -15.25
CA GLY A 176 17.82 -14.36 -15.28
C GLY A 176 17.26 -13.10 -15.91
N PRO A 177 15.93 -13.03 -16.11
CA PRO A 177 15.29 -11.91 -16.78
C PRO A 177 15.55 -10.58 -16.04
N HIS A 178 15.79 -9.54 -16.84
CA HIS A 178 15.93 -8.17 -16.34
C HIS A 178 14.55 -7.51 -16.24
N ILE A 179 14.14 -7.14 -15.04
CA ILE A 179 12.88 -6.46 -14.75
C ILE A 179 13.18 -5.02 -14.36
N ALA A 180 12.76 -4.06 -15.19
CA ALA A 180 12.78 -2.65 -14.83
C ALA A 180 11.52 -2.30 -14.03
N VAL A 181 11.69 -1.77 -12.83
CA VAL A 181 10.59 -1.39 -11.94
C VAL A 181 10.42 0.12 -11.96
N ILE A 182 9.21 0.60 -12.20
CA ILE A 182 8.84 1.97 -11.84
C ILE A 182 8.54 1.96 -10.34
N ASP A 183 9.46 2.52 -9.56
CA ASP A 183 9.35 2.51 -8.10
C ASP A 183 8.55 3.71 -7.61
N THR A 184 7.31 3.45 -7.29
CA THR A 184 6.37 4.40 -6.66
C THR A 184 6.26 4.18 -5.15
N GLY A 185 7.17 3.40 -4.56
CA GLY A 185 7.20 3.02 -3.15
C GLY A 185 7.16 1.51 -2.95
N ILE A 186 8.08 0.80 -3.63
CA ILE A 186 8.12 -0.67 -3.61
C ILE A 186 8.44 -1.22 -2.22
N LYS A 187 7.76 -2.29 -1.83
CA LYS A 187 8.08 -3.07 -0.66
C LYS A 187 9.28 -3.98 -0.91
N ALA A 188 10.16 -4.09 0.08
CA ALA A 188 11.33 -4.97 0.01
C ALA A 188 10.95 -6.44 -0.24
N SER A 189 9.80 -6.89 0.26
CA SER A 189 9.28 -8.24 0.00
C SER A 189 9.00 -8.49 -1.48
N MET A 190 8.50 -7.52 -2.25
CA MET A 190 8.32 -7.68 -3.70
C MET A 190 9.65 -7.89 -4.42
N VAL A 191 10.66 -7.09 -4.08
CA VAL A 191 12.01 -7.25 -4.63
C VAL A 191 12.57 -8.62 -4.27
N ARG A 192 12.40 -9.04 -3.00
CA ARG A 192 12.84 -10.38 -2.56
C ARG A 192 12.16 -11.51 -3.33
N GLU A 193 10.84 -11.40 -3.60
CA GLU A 193 10.09 -12.41 -4.37
C GLU A 193 10.57 -12.52 -5.82
N LEU A 194 10.87 -11.40 -6.48
CA LEU A 194 11.42 -11.39 -7.85
C LEU A 194 12.84 -11.96 -7.89
N VAL A 195 13.73 -11.50 -6.99
CA VAL A 195 15.13 -11.94 -6.92
C VAL A 195 15.24 -13.42 -6.53
N ALA A 196 14.41 -13.90 -5.60
CA ALA A 196 14.40 -15.31 -5.19
C ALA A 196 14.03 -16.26 -6.34
N ARG A 197 13.34 -15.76 -7.38
CA ARG A 197 13.02 -16.47 -8.63
C ARG A 197 14.05 -16.26 -9.73
N GLY A 198 15.19 -15.67 -9.42
CA GLY A 198 16.31 -15.49 -10.32
C GLY A 198 16.27 -14.21 -11.17
N ALA A 199 15.29 -13.32 -10.98
CA ALA A 199 15.24 -12.08 -11.73
C ALA A 199 16.36 -11.10 -11.30
N ARG A 200 16.82 -10.31 -12.27
CA ARG A 200 17.62 -9.10 -12.03
C ARG A 200 16.64 -7.91 -12.03
N VAL A 201 16.69 -7.09 -11.01
CA VAL A 201 15.72 -6.01 -10.80
C VAL A 201 16.45 -4.68 -10.80
N SER A 202 16.03 -3.73 -11.63
CA SER A 202 16.44 -2.31 -11.54
C SER A 202 15.25 -1.46 -11.09
N LEU A 203 15.41 -0.78 -9.94
CA LEU A 203 14.40 0.15 -9.41
C LEU A 203 14.69 1.54 -9.96
N HIS A 204 13.77 2.07 -10.75
CA HIS A 204 13.84 3.39 -11.35
C HIS A 204 12.97 4.37 -10.59
N PRO A 205 13.42 5.62 -10.40
CA PRO A 205 12.57 6.68 -9.87
C PRO A 205 11.22 6.76 -10.62
N CYS A 206 10.15 7.06 -9.91
CA CYS A 206 8.81 7.20 -10.51
C CYS A 206 8.74 8.31 -11.58
N THR A 207 9.73 9.19 -11.63
CA THR A 207 9.86 10.26 -12.63
C THR A 207 10.59 9.83 -13.91
N SER A 208 11.11 8.60 -13.96
CA SER A 208 11.78 8.07 -15.15
C SER A 208 10.81 7.93 -16.32
N THR A 209 11.29 8.24 -17.51
CA THR A 209 10.52 8.14 -18.74
C THR A 209 10.51 6.72 -19.32
N ALA A 210 9.55 6.41 -20.18
CA ALA A 210 9.51 5.13 -20.89
C ALA A 210 10.80 4.90 -21.71
N GLN A 211 11.35 5.97 -22.31
CA GLN A 211 12.57 5.88 -23.09
C GLN A 211 13.80 5.50 -22.22
N GLU A 212 13.89 6.05 -21.01
CA GLU A 212 14.98 5.71 -20.07
C GLU A 212 14.90 4.26 -19.60
N LEU A 213 13.69 3.75 -19.28
CA LEU A 213 13.51 2.34 -18.93
C LEU A 213 13.85 1.41 -20.11
N LEU A 214 13.34 1.72 -21.30
CA LEU A 214 13.56 0.89 -22.49
C LEU A 214 15.02 0.91 -22.96
N ALA A 215 15.79 1.96 -22.67
CA ALA A 215 17.21 2.05 -23.01
C ALA A 215 18.08 1.02 -22.23
N GLU A 216 17.59 0.50 -21.11
CA GLU A 216 18.24 -0.60 -20.37
C GLU A 216 17.90 -1.99 -20.96
N GLU A 217 17.11 -2.06 -22.03
CA GLU A 217 16.66 -3.30 -22.71
C GLU A 217 16.08 -4.34 -21.73
N PRO A 218 15.11 -3.97 -20.85
CA PRO A 218 14.54 -4.92 -19.92
C PRO A 218 13.70 -5.98 -20.63
N ASP A 219 13.66 -7.18 -20.06
CA ASP A 219 12.77 -8.25 -20.52
C ASP A 219 11.30 -7.98 -20.17
N ALA A 220 11.05 -7.24 -19.08
CA ALA A 220 9.73 -6.80 -18.65
C ALA A 220 9.79 -5.54 -17.78
N VAL A 221 8.63 -4.92 -17.59
CA VAL A 221 8.43 -3.79 -16.68
C VAL A 221 7.49 -4.19 -15.55
N PHE A 222 7.83 -3.78 -14.33
CA PHE A 222 7.00 -3.96 -13.15
C PHE A 222 6.59 -2.59 -12.57
N LEU A 223 5.29 -2.43 -12.29
CA LEU A 223 4.72 -1.24 -11.68
C LEU A 223 4.54 -1.50 -10.18
N ALA A 224 5.27 -0.78 -9.36
CA ALA A 224 5.29 -0.99 -7.91
C ALA A 224 4.00 -0.53 -7.23
N ASN A 225 3.81 -0.98 -5.99
CA ASN A 225 2.87 -0.37 -5.03
C ASN A 225 3.33 1.05 -4.66
N GLY A 226 2.48 1.76 -3.91
CA GLY A 226 2.84 3.10 -3.43
C GLY A 226 1.67 3.86 -2.81
N PRO A 227 1.99 5.03 -2.21
CA PRO A 227 1.01 5.91 -1.57
C PRO A 227 0.41 6.93 -2.55
N GLY A 228 -0.60 7.64 -2.05
CA GLY A 228 -1.17 8.81 -2.72
C GLY A 228 -2.34 8.49 -3.64
N ASP A 229 -2.69 9.48 -4.44
CA ASP A 229 -3.78 9.40 -5.40
C ASP A 229 -3.23 9.05 -6.80
N PRO A 230 -3.66 7.92 -7.41
CA PRO A 230 -3.23 7.57 -8.77
C PRO A 230 -3.57 8.65 -9.81
N ALA A 231 -4.57 9.48 -9.55
CA ALA A 231 -4.92 10.61 -10.44
C ALA A 231 -3.94 11.79 -10.32
N ALA A 232 -3.16 11.88 -9.27
CA ALA A 232 -2.17 12.94 -9.07
C ALA A 232 -0.83 12.67 -9.80
N VAL A 233 -0.61 11.43 -10.26
CA VAL A 233 0.66 10.97 -10.86
C VAL A 233 0.53 10.71 -12.37
N GLU A 234 -0.13 11.60 -13.09
CA GLU A 234 -0.40 11.45 -14.52
C GLU A 234 0.87 11.31 -15.37
N TYR A 235 2.01 11.84 -14.91
CA TYR A 235 3.31 11.64 -15.54
C TYR A 235 3.76 10.17 -15.51
N VAL A 236 3.43 9.41 -14.43
CA VAL A 236 3.69 7.97 -14.37
C VAL A 236 2.76 7.23 -15.34
N VAL A 237 1.48 7.62 -15.39
CA VAL A 237 0.51 7.03 -16.34
C VAL A 237 0.99 7.21 -17.78
N ALA A 238 1.52 8.40 -18.13
CA ALA A 238 2.10 8.66 -19.46
C ALA A 238 3.31 7.75 -19.76
N THR A 239 4.18 7.52 -18.77
CA THR A 239 5.29 6.57 -18.87
C THR A 239 4.78 5.15 -19.09
N VAL A 240 3.78 4.69 -18.31
CA VAL A 240 3.17 3.36 -18.45
C VAL A 240 2.58 3.17 -19.87
N ARG A 241 1.85 4.18 -20.40
CA ARG A 241 1.34 4.12 -21.78
C ARG A 241 2.44 3.94 -22.82
N GLY A 242 3.62 4.51 -22.63
CA GLY A 242 4.78 4.35 -23.51
C GLY A 242 5.47 2.97 -23.39
N LEU A 243 5.17 2.19 -22.36
CA LEU A 243 5.76 0.87 -22.10
C LEU A 243 4.85 -0.27 -22.53
N VAL A 244 3.52 -0.09 -22.46
CA VAL A 244 2.53 -1.09 -22.89
C VAL A 244 2.69 -1.39 -24.37
N GLY A 245 2.81 -2.67 -24.71
CA GLY A 245 3.09 -3.15 -26.07
C GLY A 245 4.57 -3.12 -26.48
N ALA A 246 5.42 -2.32 -25.79
CA ALA A 246 6.86 -2.35 -26.02
C ALA A 246 7.56 -3.46 -25.20
N ARG A 247 7.06 -3.76 -24.03
CA ARG A 247 7.52 -4.85 -23.15
C ARG A 247 6.33 -5.42 -22.37
N PRO A 248 6.42 -6.66 -21.86
CA PRO A 248 5.47 -7.16 -20.87
C PRO A 248 5.40 -6.24 -19.66
N VAL A 249 4.17 -5.85 -19.26
CA VAL A 249 3.96 -4.94 -18.09
C VAL A 249 3.15 -5.67 -17.03
N TRP A 250 3.67 -5.68 -15.81
CA TRP A 250 2.95 -6.21 -14.65
C TRP A 250 2.90 -5.19 -13.53
N GLY A 251 1.84 -5.22 -12.68
CA GLY A 251 1.71 -4.22 -11.62
C GLY A 251 0.92 -4.70 -10.42
N ILE A 252 1.24 -4.13 -9.24
CA ILE A 252 0.62 -4.44 -7.95
C ILE A 252 0.15 -3.14 -7.29
N CYS A 253 -1.06 -3.15 -6.73
CA CYS A 253 -1.65 -2.09 -5.92
C CYS A 253 -1.71 -0.75 -6.67
N LEU A 254 -0.88 0.25 -6.35
CA LEU A 254 -0.81 1.49 -7.14
C LEU A 254 -0.46 1.19 -8.60
N GLY A 255 0.43 0.23 -8.87
CA GLY A 255 0.77 -0.19 -10.23
C GLY A 255 -0.44 -0.74 -11.01
N HIS A 256 -1.38 -1.44 -10.33
CA HIS A 256 -2.66 -1.83 -10.93
C HIS A 256 -3.47 -0.60 -11.34
N GLN A 257 -3.61 0.38 -10.43
CA GLN A 257 -4.38 1.60 -10.68
C GLN A 257 -3.78 2.43 -11.83
N LEU A 258 -2.44 2.48 -11.90
CA LEU A 258 -1.73 3.19 -12.97
C LEU A 258 -1.93 2.51 -14.33
N LEU A 259 -1.90 1.18 -14.42
CA LEU A 259 -2.21 0.48 -15.66
C LEU A 259 -3.68 0.65 -16.05
N CYS A 260 -4.63 0.57 -15.09
CA CYS A 260 -6.04 0.84 -15.34
C CYS A 260 -6.24 2.24 -15.95
N ARG A 261 -5.57 3.28 -15.40
CA ARG A 261 -5.60 4.62 -15.98
C ARG A 261 -4.95 4.69 -17.36
N ALA A 262 -3.85 4.00 -17.56
CA ALA A 262 -3.17 3.96 -18.86
C ALA A 262 -4.04 3.37 -19.97
N VAL A 263 -4.95 2.44 -19.65
CA VAL A 263 -5.90 1.84 -20.60
C VAL A 263 -7.27 2.55 -20.59
N GLY A 264 -7.37 3.75 -20.01
CA GLY A 264 -8.55 4.61 -20.10
C GLY A 264 -9.60 4.41 -19.01
N LEU A 265 -9.34 3.61 -17.97
CA LEU A 265 -10.22 3.52 -16.81
C LEU A 265 -9.92 4.65 -15.81
N GLU A 266 -10.94 5.09 -15.10
CA GLU A 266 -10.80 6.04 -14.00
C GLU A 266 -10.51 5.31 -12.67
N THR A 267 -10.11 6.08 -11.66
CA THR A 267 -9.97 5.61 -10.28
C THR A 267 -10.81 6.48 -9.35
N PHE A 268 -11.23 5.92 -8.22
CA PHE A 268 -12.01 6.65 -7.22
C PHE A 268 -11.55 6.31 -5.80
N LYS A 269 -11.74 7.26 -4.89
CA LYS A 269 -11.43 7.06 -3.48
C LYS A 269 -12.50 6.19 -2.83
N LEU A 270 -12.08 5.10 -2.18
CA LEU A 270 -12.94 4.28 -1.35
C LEU A 270 -13.31 5.02 -0.05
N PRO A 271 -14.49 4.80 0.53
CA PRO A 271 -14.89 5.49 1.77
C PRO A 271 -13.88 5.32 2.92
N PHE A 272 -13.37 4.12 3.14
CA PHE A 272 -12.38 3.83 4.20
C PHE A 272 -11.20 2.97 3.72
N GLY A 273 -11.18 2.58 2.44
CA GLY A 273 -10.14 1.75 1.83
C GLY A 273 -10.21 0.28 2.25
N HIS A 274 -9.38 -0.54 1.60
CA HIS A 274 -9.15 -1.93 1.97
C HIS A 274 -7.80 -2.05 2.64
N ARG A 275 -7.78 -2.48 3.92
CA ARG A 275 -6.54 -2.68 4.68
C ARG A 275 -6.71 -3.84 5.64
N GLY A 276 -5.87 -4.85 5.47
CA GLY A 276 -5.89 -6.08 6.26
C GLY A 276 -5.49 -7.30 5.45
N ALA A 277 -5.52 -8.46 6.08
CA ALA A 277 -5.04 -9.72 5.53
C ALA A 277 -6.15 -10.79 5.42
N ASN A 278 -7.39 -10.36 5.23
CA ASN A 278 -8.57 -11.23 5.28
C ASN A 278 -9.61 -10.91 4.21
N HIS A 279 -9.22 -10.27 3.10
CA HIS A 279 -10.13 -9.92 2.02
C HIS A 279 -10.22 -11.07 1.00
N PRO A 280 -11.42 -11.63 0.77
CA PRO A 280 -11.61 -12.65 -0.26
C PRO A 280 -11.69 -11.99 -1.64
N VAL A 281 -10.84 -12.43 -2.55
CA VAL A 281 -10.80 -12.01 -3.96
C VAL A 281 -11.05 -13.22 -4.84
N LYS A 282 -11.93 -13.06 -5.83
CA LYS A 282 -12.24 -14.10 -6.82
C LYS A 282 -11.50 -13.80 -8.13
N ASP A 283 -10.73 -14.78 -8.60
CA ASP A 283 -10.25 -14.84 -9.99
C ASP A 283 -11.42 -15.21 -10.89
N LEU A 284 -11.78 -14.32 -11.80
CA LEU A 284 -12.93 -14.48 -12.70
C LEU A 284 -12.66 -15.49 -13.84
N GLN A 285 -11.40 -15.80 -14.12
CA GLN A 285 -11.04 -16.79 -15.15
C GLN A 285 -11.14 -18.22 -14.62
N THR A 286 -10.63 -18.44 -13.40
CA THR A 286 -10.55 -19.79 -12.81
C THR A 286 -11.70 -20.07 -11.84
N GLY A 287 -12.39 -19.03 -11.34
CA GLY A 287 -13.39 -19.12 -10.29
C GLY A 287 -12.80 -19.34 -8.89
N ARG A 288 -11.47 -19.39 -8.75
CA ARG A 288 -10.78 -19.58 -7.48
C ARG A 288 -10.96 -18.35 -6.59
N VAL A 289 -11.14 -18.59 -5.29
CA VAL A 289 -11.19 -17.53 -4.27
C VAL A 289 -9.94 -17.64 -3.40
N GLU A 290 -9.27 -16.51 -3.21
CA GLU A 290 -8.09 -16.40 -2.37
C GLU A 290 -8.33 -15.39 -1.26
N ILE A 291 -7.71 -15.62 -0.10
CA ILE A 291 -7.67 -14.63 0.97
C ILE A 291 -6.43 -13.78 0.77
N THR A 292 -6.63 -12.47 0.64
CA THR A 292 -5.59 -11.55 0.20
C THR A 292 -5.20 -10.53 1.25
N SER A 293 -3.98 -10.02 1.13
CA SER A 293 -3.50 -8.85 1.84
C SER A 293 -3.81 -7.58 1.05
N GLN A 294 -4.39 -6.59 1.71
CA GLN A 294 -4.87 -5.35 1.10
C GLN A 294 -4.30 -4.13 1.83
N ASN A 295 -3.88 -3.12 1.06
CA ASN A 295 -3.52 -1.81 1.57
C ASN A 295 -3.70 -0.75 0.49
N HIS A 296 -4.93 -0.31 0.25
CA HIS A 296 -5.20 0.77 -0.69
C HIS A 296 -6.43 1.60 -0.30
N GLY A 297 -6.39 2.90 -0.63
CA GLY A 297 -7.48 3.85 -0.40
C GLY A 297 -8.26 4.20 -1.67
N PHE A 298 -7.77 3.76 -2.83
CA PHE A 298 -8.39 3.99 -4.14
C PHE A 298 -8.63 2.66 -4.84
N ALA A 299 -9.59 2.62 -5.76
CA ALA A 299 -9.89 1.47 -6.61
C ALA A 299 -10.15 1.93 -8.04
N ALA A 300 -9.97 1.02 -9.00
CA ALA A 300 -10.30 1.27 -10.39
C ALA A 300 -11.82 1.24 -10.61
N VAL A 301 -12.29 2.11 -11.49
CA VAL A 301 -13.66 2.07 -12.03
C VAL A 301 -13.69 1.05 -13.16
N GLY A 302 -14.67 0.17 -13.16
CA GLY A 302 -14.84 -0.81 -14.23
C GLY A 302 -15.29 -0.16 -15.55
N PRO A 303 -15.22 -0.92 -16.66
CA PRO A 303 -15.71 -0.45 -17.94
C PRO A 303 -17.16 0.03 -17.86
N GLY A 304 -17.49 1.12 -18.57
CA GLY A 304 -18.82 1.73 -18.52
C GLY A 304 -19.08 2.57 -17.26
N GLY A 305 -18.08 2.84 -16.43
CA GLY A 305 -18.18 3.75 -15.29
C GLY A 305 -18.71 3.11 -14.01
N SER A 306 -18.82 1.79 -13.93
CA SER A 306 -19.30 1.12 -12.71
C SER A 306 -18.19 1.00 -11.67
N ARG A 307 -18.52 1.31 -10.41
CA ARG A 307 -17.62 1.11 -9.27
C ARG A 307 -17.69 -0.32 -8.71
N THR A 308 -18.67 -1.10 -9.11
CA THR A 308 -18.88 -2.49 -8.69
C THR A 308 -19.05 -3.40 -9.90
N ILE A 309 -18.61 -4.65 -9.79
CA ILE A 309 -18.68 -5.66 -10.84
C ILE A 309 -19.65 -6.76 -10.41
N ASP A 310 -20.87 -6.72 -10.92
CA ASP A 310 -21.98 -7.61 -10.51
C ASP A 310 -22.01 -8.95 -11.28
N THR A 311 -20.93 -9.27 -12.01
CA THR A 311 -20.79 -10.54 -12.74
C THR A 311 -19.66 -11.39 -12.17
N ASP A 312 -19.78 -12.69 -12.30
CA ASP A 312 -18.74 -13.68 -11.99
C ASP A 312 -18.01 -14.18 -13.25
N ALA A 313 -18.26 -13.55 -14.40
CA ALA A 313 -17.53 -13.78 -15.63
C ALA A 313 -16.57 -12.61 -15.92
N PRO A 314 -15.44 -12.84 -16.63
CA PRO A 314 -14.55 -11.77 -17.06
C PRO A 314 -15.31 -10.70 -17.87
N VAL A 315 -15.15 -9.43 -17.48
CA VAL A 315 -15.69 -8.29 -18.23
C VAL A 315 -14.61 -7.80 -19.19
N ARG A 316 -14.93 -7.79 -20.48
CA ARG A 316 -13.99 -7.42 -21.55
C ARG A 316 -14.40 -6.09 -22.19
N TRP A 317 -13.41 -5.35 -22.67
CA TRP A 317 -13.61 -4.12 -23.43
C TRP A 317 -12.39 -3.80 -24.29
N GLU A 318 -12.61 -2.97 -25.32
CA GLU A 318 -11.54 -2.47 -26.19
C GLU A 318 -10.80 -1.28 -25.54
N THR A 319 -9.49 -1.26 -25.73
CA THR A 319 -8.58 -0.18 -25.30
C THR A 319 -7.71 0.24 -26.48
N ASP A 320 -6.91 1.30 -26.29
CA ASP A 320 -5.89 1.72 -27.29
C ASP A 320 -4.80 0.64 -27.50
N PHE A 321 -4.75 -0.40 -26.67
CA PHE A 321 -3.76 -1.49 -26.69
C PHE A 321 -4.37 -2.86 -27.04
N GLY A 322 -5.58 -2.86 -27.58
CA GLY A 322 -6.36 -4.06 -27.88
C GLY A 322 -7.35 -4.42 -26.75
N GLU A 323 -7.84 -5.66 -26.78
CA GLU A 323 -8.82 -6.14 -25.79
C GLU A 323 -8.19 -6.28 -24.40
N ALA A 324 -8.91 -5.81 -23.39
CA ALA A 324 -8.59 -5.98 -21.97
C ALA A 324 -9.73 -6.69 -21.23
N ALA A 325 -9.41 -7.32 -20.11
CA ALA A 325 -10.39 -7.97 -19.25
C ALA A 325 -10.15 -7.64 -17.77
N LEU A 326 -11.23 -7.49 -17.01
CA LEU A 326 -11.16 -7.56 -15.55
C LEU A 326 -10.94 -9.01 -15.15
N SER A 327 -9.86 -9.26 -14.42
CA SER A 327 -9.45 -10.62 -14.05
C SER A 327 -9.83 -11.02 -12.62
N HIS A 328 -9.97 -10.04 -11.72
CA HIS A 328 -10.26 -10.31 -10.30
C HIS A 328 -11.29 -9.32 -9.74
N VAL A 329 -12.07 -9.79 -8.74
CA VAL A 329 -13.09 -8.99 -8.06
C VAL A 329 -13.09 -9.25 -6.55
N ASN A 330 -13.20 -8.19 -5.76
CA ASN A 330 -13.39 -8.28 -4.31
C ASN A 330 -14.76 -8.84 -3.97
N LEU A 331 -14.83 -9.81 -3.07
CA LEU A 331 -16.11 -10.41 -2.69
C LEU A 331 -16.85 -9.67 -1.57
N TYR A 332 -16.23 -8.69 -0.91
CA TYR A 332 -16.91 -7.87 0.09
C TYR A 332 -17.76 -6.77 -0.54
N ASP A 333 -17.23 -6.07 -1.52
CA ASP A 333 -17.88 -4.88 -2.09
C ASP A 333 -17.90 -4.86 -3.62
N ARG A 334 -17.42 -5.92 -4.26
CA ARG A 334 -17.44 -6.10 -5.71
C ARG A 334 -16.59 -5.09 -6.48
N THR A 335 -15.61 -4.47 -5.86
CA THR A 335 -14.64 -3.60 -6.53
C THR A 335 -13.70 -4.39 -7.43
N VAL A 336 -13.09 -3.70 -8.41
CA VAL A 336 -12.08 -4.27 -9.32
C VAL A 336 -10.81 -4.61 -8.54
N GLU A 337 -10.32 -5.83 -8.70
CA GLU A 337 -9.11 -6.33 -8.04
C GLU A 337 -8.04 -6.83 -9.02
N GLY A 338 -8.28 -6.76 -10.31
CA GLY A 338 -7.28 -7.15 -11.31
C GLY A 338 -7.70 -6.85 -12.75
N LEU A 339 -6.68 -6.67 -13.58
CA LEU A 339 -6.80 -6.38 -15.01
C LEU A 339 -5.81 -7.26 -15.80
N GLU A 340 -6.20 -7.68 -16.99
CA GLU A 340 -5.37 -8.40 -17.94
C GLU A 340 -5.51 -7.78 -19.33
N LEU A 341 -4.39 -7.57 -20.01
CA LEU A 341 -4.35 -7.20 -21.41
C LEU A 341 -4.26 -8.49 -22.25
N LEU A 342 -5.09 -8.59 -23.28
CA LEU A 342 -5.24 -9.86 -24.02
C LEU A 342 -4.45 -9.89 -25.32
N ASP A 343 -4.24 -8.73 -25.97
CA ASP A 343 -3.50 -8.63 -27.23
C ASP A 343 -2.04 -8.23 -27.04
N VAL A 344 -1.66 -7.72 -25.87
CA VAL A 344 -0.29 -7.43 -25.48
C VAL A 344 0.00 -8.05 -24.11
N ALA A 345 1.26 -8.39 -23.85
CA ALA A 345 1.62 -9.01 -22.58
C ALA A 345 1.51 -8.00 -21.42
N GLY A 346 0.51 -8.15 -20.56
CA GLY A 346 0.32 -7.28 -19.40
C GLY A 346 -0.79 -7.77 -18.47
N GLY A 347 -0.66 -7.43 -17.19
CA GLY A 347 -1.66 -7.74 -16.17
C GLY A 347 -1.33 -7.15 -14.81
N THR A 348 -2.32 -7.09 -13.95
CA THR A 348 -2.16 -6.48 -12.63
C THR A 348 -3.13 -7.05 -11.61
N VAL A 349 -2.75 -6.93 -10.34
CA VAL A 349 -3.65 -7.18 -9.21
C VAL A 349 -3.63 -5.99 -8.23
N GLN A 350 -4.78 -5.69 -7.62
CA GLN A 350 -4.92 -4.59 -6.66
C GLN A 350 -4.35 -4.95 -5.29
N TYR A 351 -4.44 -6.21 -4.90
CA TYR A 351 -3.96 -6.73 -3.62
C TYR A 351 -2.46 -7.06 -3.67
N HIS A 352 -1.90 -7.44 -2.51
CA HIS A 352 -0.49 -7.69 -2.29
C HIS A 352 -0.18 -9.20 -2.27
N PRO A 353 0.21 -9.82 -3.40
CA PRO A 353 0.52 -11.25 -3.45
C PRO A 353 1.79 -11.62 -2.69
N GLU A 354 2.70 -10.67 -2.46
CA GLU A 354 3.90 -10.86 -1.64
C GLU A 354 3.56 -11.01 -0.16
N ALA A 355 2.35 -10.58 0.24
CA ALA A 355 1.91 -10.44 1.63
C ALA A 355 2.75 -9.40 2.40
N GLY A 356 3.37 -9.73 3.53
CA GLY A 356 4.21 -8.84 4.34
C GLY A 356 3.45 -7.61 4.90
N PRO A 357 2.47 -7.83 5.83
CA PRO A 357 1.97 -9.10 6.38
C PRO A 357 0.85 -9.72 5.54
N GLY A 358 0.56 -10.98 5.79
CA GLY A 358 -0.65 -11.64 5.30
C GLY A 358 -0.48 -13.08 4.81
N PRO A 359 -1.53 -13.66 4.21
CA PRO A 359 -1.50 -15.00 3.63
C PRO A 359 -0.61 -15.05 2.38
N HIS A 360 -0.03 -16.21 2.11
CA HIS A 360 0.89 -16.44 0.99
C HIS A 360 0.24 -17.16 -0.19
N ASP A 361 -1.08 -17.27 -0.22
CA ASP A 361 -1.83 -18.03 -1.23
C ASP A 361 -1.60 -17.53 -2.65
N SER A 362 -1.33 -16.24 -2.82
CA SER A 362 -1.19 -15.59 -4.12
C SER A 362 0.25 -15.45 -4.62
N LYS A 363 1.26 -15.98 -3.92
CA LYS A 363 2.68 -15.86 -4.31
C LYS A 363 2.98 -16.47 -5.69
N TYR A 364 2.18 -17.43 -6.15
CA TYR A 364 2.28 -18.02 -7.50
C TYR A 364 2.12 -16.96 -8.62
N LEU A 365 1.55 -15.79 -8.33
CA LEU A 365 1.44 -14.73 -9.34
C LEU A 365 2.81 -14.19 -9.78
N PHE A 366 3.82 -14.24 -8.91
CA PHE A 366 5.19 -13.91 -9.31
C PHE A 366 5.76 -14.97 -10.28
N ASP A 367 5.46 -16.26 -10.07
CA ASP A 367 5.86 -17.33 -10.98
C ASP A 367 5.15 -17.16 -12.33
N ARG A 368 3.84 -16.91 -12.33
CA ARG A 368 3.03 -16.64 -13.53
C ARG A 368 3.53 -15.42 -14.32
N PHE A 369 3.97 -14.36 -13.63
CA PHE A 369 4.57 -13.20 -14.26
C PHE A 369 5.86 -13.56 -15.00
N LEU A 370 6.78 -14.29 -14.35
CA LEU A 370 8.05 -14.70 -14.96
C LEU A 370 7.84 -15.68 -16.11
N GLU A 371 6.89 -16.62 -16.01
CA GLU A 371 6.53 -17.53 -17.10
C GLU A 371 6.03 -16.76 -18.34
N ARG A 372 5.26 -15.70 -18.15
CA ARG A 372 4.79 -14.84 -19.24
C ARG A 372 5.90 -14.03 -19.90
N ILE A 373 6.92 -13.61 -19.15
CA ILE A 373 8.11 -12.98 -19.73
C ILE A 373 8.83 -13.95 -20.65
N ALA A 374 8.99 -15.20 -20.23
CA ALA A 374 9.66 -16.23 -21.03
C ALA A 374 8.88 -16.64 -22.31
N ALA A 375 7.58 -16.36 -22.36
CA ALA A 375 6.70 -16.70 -23.49
C ALA A 375 6.50 -15.54 -24.48
N ALA A 376 6.92 -14.31 -24.12
CA ALA A 376 6.78 -13.10 -24.93
C ALA A 376 8.02 -12.86 -25.80
#